data_c8e0fc815861ab455bb60f8426c682de
#
_entry.id   c8e0fc815861ab455bb60f8426c682de
#
_cell.length_a   1.000
_cell.length_b   1.000
_cell.length_c   1.000
_cell.angle_alpha   90.00
_cell.angle_beta   90.00
_cell.angle_gamma   90.00
#
_symmetry.space_group_name_H-M   'P 1'
#
loop_
_entity.id
_entity.type
_entity.pdbx_description
1 polymer ?
#
loop_
_entity_poly.entity_id
_entity_poly.type
_entity_poly.pdbx_seq_one_letter_code
_entity_poly.pdbx_strand_id
1 'polypeptide(L)'
;TKKKLFFFKKKKKINLSGRLFNTELGGGCILDLGCYPSSFSLLIASLIKNIDYKNFKMLDIKKDIGETGVDIDASAVIQFEGGFTSVIKSSFKNDVGSQSIIKGKKGSIKIHDTWFGDVIKKNIGNKTYELEKRSYTQVFSYEVENISEALSNNLKEVPSPGMSLEETLLNTKILEEWFNA
;
A
#
# COMPACT_ATOMS: atom_id res chain seq x y z
N THR A 1 -0.27 24.34 -18.35
CA THR A 1 -1.59 24.19 -17.68
C THR A 1 -1.51 22.94 -16.80
N LYS A 2 -1.30 23.13 -15.49
CA LYS A 2 -1.21 22.06 -14.50
C LYS A 2 -2.59 21.48 -14.28
N LYS A 3 -2.90 20.32 -14.86
CA LYS A 3 -4.03 19.49 -14.42
C LYS A 3 -3.62 18.77 -13.13
N LYS A 4 -3.95 19.36 -11.98
CA LYS A 4 -4.00 18.69 -10.69
C LYS A 4 -5.20 17.74 -10.76
N LEU A 5 -4.96 16.43 -10.87
CA LEU A 5 -5.98 15.42 -10.63
C LEU A 5 -6.13 15.31 -9.11
N PHE A 6 -7.12 16.04 -8.57
CA PHE A 6 -7.51 15.93 -7.17
C PHE A 6 -8.40 14.69 -7.01
N PHE A 7 -7.84 13.57 -6.58
CA PHE A 7 -8.62 12.58 -5.86
C PHE A 7 -8.61 12.97 -4.37
N PHE A 8 -9.82 13.21 -3.83
CA PHE A 8 -10.16 13.55 -2.44
C PHE A 8 -9.77 14.94 -1.92
N LYS A 9 -10.25 15.99 -2.59
CA LYS A 9 -10.57 17.25 -1.93
C LYS A 9 -11.94 17.78 -2.35
N LYS A 10 -12.97 17.03 -2.05
CA LYS A 10 -14.30 17.50 -1.70
C LYS A 10 -14.70 16.67 -0.48
N LYS A 11 -15.20 17.33 0.58
CA LYS A 11 -16.08 16.68 1.55
C LYS A 11 -17.27 16.15 0.75
N LYS A 12 -17.13 15.00 0.08
CA LYS A 12 -18.29 14.23 -0.36
C LYS A 12 -19.03 13.91 0.92
N LYS A 13 -20.32 14.22 0.98
CA LYS A 13 -21.18 13.68 2.02
C LYS A 13 -20.88 12.19 2.08
N ILE A 14 -20.34 11.74 3.21
CA ILE A 14 -20.06 10.33 3.46
C ILE A 14 -21.40 9.64 3.34
N ASN A 15 -21.55 8.74 2.37
CA ASN A 15 -22.77 7.95 2.22
C ASN A 15 -22.67 6.74 3.15
N LEU A 16 -23.17 6.87 4.37
CA LEU A 16 -23.16 5.82 5.39
C LEU A 16 -23.96 4.55 4.97
N SER A 17 -24.85 4.65 3.98
CA SER A 17 -25.56 3.49 3.43
C SER A 17 -24.82 2.79 2.29
N GLY A 18 -23.65 3.29 1.90
CA GLY A 18 -22.82 2.69 0.86
C GLY A 18 -22.04 1.47 1.34
N ARG A 19 -21.57 0.63 0.41
CA ARG A 19 -20.77 -0.58 0.67
C ARG A 19 -19.65 -0.36 1.68
N LEU A 20 -18.92 0.74 1.55
CA LEU A 20 -17.75 1.04 2.40
C LEU A 20 -18.09 1.18 3.89
N PHE A 21 -19.34 1.46 4.21
CA PHE A 21 -19.83 1.64 5.57
C PHE A 21 -20.79 0.51 6.01
N ASN A 22 -20.76 -0.63 5.32
CA ASN A 22 -21.58 -1.79 5.65
C ASN A 22 -20.69 -2.97 6.02
N THR A 23 -20.81 -3.44 7.28
CA THR A 23 -20.03 -4.57 7.82
C THR A 23 -20.29 -5.87 7.05
N GLU A 24 -21.51 -6.13 6.63
CA GLU A 24 -21.89 -7.35 5.91
C GLU A 24 -21.31 -7.40 4.49
N LEU A 25 -20.94 -6.25 3.93
CA LEU A 25 -20.35 -6.13 2.59
C LEU A 25 -18.82 -5.93 2.64
N GLY A 26 -18.18 -6.22 3.77
CA GLY A 26 -16.75 -6.04 3.94
C GLY A 26 -16.33 -4.57 3.90
N GLY A 27 -17.14 -3.68 4.49
CA GLY A 27 -16.82 -2.27 4.64
C GLY A 27 -15.67 -2.05 5.63
N GLY A 28 -15.17 -0.83 5.67
CA GLY A 28 -14.06 -0.41 6.53
C GLY A 28 -12.82 0.00 5.75
N CYS A 29 -12.02 0.88 6.34
CA CYS A 29 -10.84 1.44 5.69
C CYS A 29 -9.67 0.44 5.64
N ILE A 30 -9.64 -0.55 6.53
CA ILE A 30 -8.61 -1.61 6.50
C ILE A 30 -8.78 -2.46 5.24
N LEU A 31 -9.98 -2.99 5.01
CA LEU A 31 -10.23 -3.88 3.87
C LEU A 31 -10.21 -3.13 2.53
N ASP A 32 -10.72 -1.89 2.47
CA ASP A 32 -10.82 -1.12 1.21
C ASP A 32 -9.51 -0.41 0.83
N LEU A 33 -8.79 0.14 1.80
CA LEU A 33 -7.58 0.93 1.59
C LEU A 33 -6.31 0.31 2.16
N GLY A 34 -6.41 -0.47 3.23
CA GLY A 34 -5.26 -1.06 3.93
C GLY A 34 -4.49 -2.08 3.09
N CYS A 35 -5.13 -2.67 2.09
CA CYS A 35 -4.48 -3.60 1.15
C CYS A 35 -3.32 -2.95 0.37
N TYR A 36 -3.37 -1.66 0.10
CA TYR A 36 -2.32 -0.94 -0.62
C TYR A 36 -1.04 -0.77 0.22
N PRO A 37 -1.05 -0.16 1.43
CA PRO A 37 0.16 -0.02 2.21
C PRO A 37 0.70 -1.36 2.73
N SER A 38 -0.14 -2.38 2.96
CA SER A 38 0.34 -3.70 3.36
C SER A 38 1.03 -4.43 2.20
N SER A 39 0.46 -4.44 0.99
CA SER A 39 1.11 -5.01 -0.19
C SER A 39 2.41 -4.31 -0.55
N PHE A 40 2.44 -2.97 -0.46
CA PHE A 40 3.67 -2.21 -0.66
C PHE A 40 4.75 -2.54 0.39
N SER A 41 4.35 -2.79 1.63
CA SER A 41 5.27 -3.22 2.70
C SER A 41 5.87 -4.59 2.42
N LEU A 42 5.08 -5.54 1.93
CA LEU A 42 5.55 -6.87 1.49
C LEU A 42 6.54 -6.74 0.33
N LEU A 43 6.21 -5.94 -0.69
CA LEU A 43 7.10 -5.69 -1.81
C LEU A 43 8.45 -5.13 -1.35
N ILE A 44 8.46 -4.12 -0.48
CA ILE A 44 9.72 -3.57 0.02
C ILE A 44 10.48 -4.58 0.87
N ALA A 45 9.80 -5.33 1.73
CA ALA A 45 10.43 -6.37 2.56
C ALA A 45 11.09 -7.46 1.69
N SER A 46 10.43 -7.91 0.61
CA SER A 46 10.95 -8.93 -0.31
C SER A 46 12.22 -8.51 -1.04
N LEU A 47 12.42 -7.19 -1.23
CA LEU A 47 13.61 -6.64 -1.89
C LEU A 47 14.82 -6.45 -0.95
N ILE A 48 14.62 -6.61 0.36
CA ILE A 48 15.69 -6.39 1.34
C ILE A 48 16.38 -7.73 1.65
N LYS A 49 17.67 -7.79 1.40
CA LYS A 49 18.48 -8.99 1.72
C LYS A 49 18.43 -9.28 3.24
N ASN A 50 18.27 -10.56 3.60
CA ASN A 50 18.17 -11.06 4.96
C ASN A 50 16.89 -10.63 5.73
N ILE A 51 15.86 -10.19 5.05
CA ILE A 51 14.51 -10.06 5.61
C ILE A 51 13.69 -11.25 5.17
N ASP A 52 13.09 -11.96 6.12
CA ASP A 52 12.05 -12.93 5.82
C ASP A 52 10.69 -12.20 5.82
N TYR A 53 10.23 -11.84 4.62
CA TYR A 53 8.96 -11.12 4.45
C TYR A 53 7.74 -12.01 4.65
N LYS A 54 7.92 -13.33 4.72
CA LYS A 54 6.83 -14.29 4.96
C LYS A 54 6.48 -14.41 6.44
N ASN A 55 7.44 -14.10 7.30
CA ASN A 55 7.28 -14.10 8.75
C ASN A 55 7.20 -12.68 9.29
N PHE A 56 6.06 -12.34 9.86
CA PHE A 56 5.81 -11.00 10.40
C PHE A 56 4.96 -11.06 11.67
N LYS A 57 4.94 -9.93 12.39
CA LYS A 57 4.07 -9.67 13.54
C LYS A 57 3.41 -8.32 13.35
N MET A 58 2.14 -8.24 13.71
CA MET A 58 1.42 -6.96 13.78
C MET A 58 1.56 -6.37 15.18
N LEU A 59 1.95 -5.10 15.25
CA LEU A 59 2.18 -4.37 16.50
C LEU A 59 1.45 -3.02 16.46
N ASP A 60 1.24 -2.42 17.63
CA ASP A 60 0.71 -1.06 17.79
C ASP A 60 -0.56 -0.79 16.98
N ILE A 61 -1.44 -1.79 16.91
CA ILE A 61 -2.69 -1.70 16.16
C ILE A 61 -3.63 -0.71 16.85
N LYS A 62 -4.15 0.23 16.06
CA LYS A 62 -5.15 1.23 16.50
C LYS A 62 -6.24 1.31 15.46
N LYS A 63 -7.49 1.39 15.93
CA LYS A 63 -8.68 1.53 15.09
C LYS A 63 -9.68 2.49 15.72
N ASP A 64 -10.28 3.33 14.89
CA ASP A 64 -11.50 4.08 15.21
C ASP A 64 -12.67 3.41 14.50
N ILE A 65 -13.68 3.00 15.24
CA ILE A 65 -14.90 2.40 14.69
C ILE A 65 -15.94 3.51 14.51
N GLY A 66 -16.52 3.57 13.32
CA GLY A 66 -17.56 4.53 12.97
C GLY A 66 -18.96 4.11 13.44
N GLU A 67 -19.94 4.98 13.21
CA GLU A 67 -21.33 4.78 13.63
C GLU A 67 -21.97 3.51 13.05
N THR A 68 -21.50 3.05 11.90
CA THR A 68 -22.01 1.85 11.22
C THR A 68 -21.31 0.56 11.62
N GLY A 69 -20.37 0.62 12.58
CA GLY A 69 -19.61 -0.53 13.05
C GLY A 69 -18.37 -0.90 12.22
N VAL A 70 -18.08 -0.17 11.12
CA VAL A 70 -16.85 -0.38 10.35
C VAL A 70 -15.71 0.48 10.89
N ASP A 71 -14.47 0.06 10.66
CA ASP A 71 -13.29 0.86 10.92
C ASP A 71 -13.19 2.02 9.93
N ILE A 72 -13.00 3.24 10.45
CA ILE A 72 -12.94 4.48 9.65
C ILE A 72 -11.58 5.17 9.70
N ASP A 73 -10.74 4.80 10.63
CA ASP A 73 -9.34 5.24 10.76
C ASP A 73 -8.55 4.11 11.41
N ALA A 74 -7.44 3.71 10.81
CA ALA A 74 -6.66 2.59 11.31
C ALA A 74 -5.17 2.79 11.06
N SER A 75 -4.35 2.28 11.98
CA SER A 75 -2.90 2.21 11.85
C SER A 75 -2.34 0.98 12.52
N ALA A 76 -1.22 0.49 12.01
CA ALA A 76 -0.47 -0.62 12.59
C ALA A 76 1.01 -0.54 12.23
N VAL A 77 1.82 -1.35 12.91
CA VAL A 77 3.22 -1.60 12.56
C VAL A 77 3.35 -3.06 12.15
N ILE A 78 3.87 -3.32 10.96
CA ILE A 78 4.28 -4.65 10.53
C ILE A 78 5.76 -4.80 10.87
N GLN A 79 6.12 -5.77 11.67
CA GLN A 79 7.51 -6.14 11.97
C GLN A 79 7.83 -7.46 11.27
N PHE A 80 8.68 -7.41 10.25
CA PHE A 80 9.16 -8.58 9.54
C PHE A 80 10.36 -9.22 10.24
N GLU A 81 10.50 -10.53 10.10
CA GLU A 81 11.66 -11.24 10.61
C GLU A 81 12.94 -10.76 9.90
N GLY A 82 14.00 -10.50 10.66
CA GLY A 82 15.22 -9.84 10.15
C GLY A 82 15.26 -8.33 10.44
N GLY A 83 14.17 -7.75 11.00
CA GLY A 83 14.19 -6.43 11.64
C GLY A 83 13.71 -5.26 10.76
N PHE A 84 13.17 -5.51 9.58
CA PHE A 84 12.47 -4.47 8.83
C PHE A 84 11.10 -4.20 9.45
N THR A 85 10.74 -2.92 9.62
CA THR A 85 9.44 -2.50 10.14
C THR A 85 8.77 -1.54 9.19
N SER A 86 7.44 -1.67 9.03
CA SER A 86 6.62 -0.79 8.24
C SER A 86 5.45 -0.24 9.06
N VAL A 87 5.28 1.08 9.07
CA VAL A 87 4.11 1.75 9.65
C VAL A 87 3.08 1.94 8.55
N ILE A 88 1.92 1.35 8.71
CA ILE A 88 0.82 1.42 7.75
C ILE A 88 -0.37 2.19 8.33
N LYS A 89 -1.07 2.92 7.45
CA LYS A 89 -2.27 3.69 7.82
C LYS A 89 -3.29 3.64 6.70
N SER A 90 -4.56 3.60 7.08
CA SER A 90 -5.71 3.77 6.19
C SER A 90 -6.80 4.59 6.89
N SER A 91 -7.53 5.43 6.17
CA SER A 91 -8.56 6.28 6.78
C SER A 91 -9.60 6.74 5.78
N PHE A 92 -10.87 6.70 6.19
CA PHE A 92 -11.99 7.41 5.55
C PHE A 92 -12.22 8.78 6.17
N LYS A 93 -11.69 8.99 7.39
CA LYS A 93 -11.90 10.18 8.23
C LYS A 93 -10.86 11.27 7.97
N ASN A 94 -9.59 10.85 7.83
CA ASN A 94 -8.46 11.74 7.73
C ASN A 94 -7.73 11.60 6.39
N ASP A 95 -7.14 12.69 5.90
CA ASP A 95 -6.18 12.61 4.79
C ASP A 95 -4.83 12.14 5.36
N VAL A 96 -4.52 10.88 5.16
CA VAL A 96 -3.25 10.25 5.61
C VAL A 96 -2.14 10.41 4.54
N GLY A 97 -2.47 11.03 3.41
CA GLY A 97 -1.55 11.21 2.28
C GLY A 97 -1.31 9.92 1.48
N SER A 98 -0.61 10.08 0.36
CA SER A 98 -0.24 8.99 -0.54
C SER A 98 1.27 8.77 -0.64
N GLN A 99 2.05 9.45 0.21
CA GLN A 99 3.51 9.34 0.19
C GLN A 99 4.02 8.14 0.97
N SER A 100 5.10 7.54 0.46
CA SER A 100 5.87 6.53 1.18
C SER A 100 7.30 6.99 1.42
N ILE A 101 7.86 6.64 2.59
CA ILE A 101 9.24 6.93 2.95
C ILE A 101 9.91 5.64 3.43
N ILE A 102 10.93 5.20 2.69
CA ILE A 102 11.76 4.05 3.05
C ILE A 102 13.06 4.59 3.62
N LYS A 103 13.41 4.21 4.86
CA LYS A 103 14.63 4.65 5.54
C LYS A 103 15.57 3.48 5.75
N GLY A 104 16.83 3.67 5.43
CA GLY A 104 17.91 2.72 5.67
C GLY A 104 19.15 3.39 6.25
N LYS A 105 20.14 2.59 6.66
CA LYS A 105 21.40 3.09 7.26
C LYS A 105 22.17 4.05 6.35
N LYS A 106 22.06 3.90 5.03
CA LYS A 106 22.82 4.70 4.04
C LYS A 106 22.03 5.87 3.47
N GLY A 107 20.72 5.99 3.76
CA GLY A 107 19.90 7.06 3.22
C GLY A 107 18.41 6.74 3.24
N SER A 108 17.65 7.44 2.42
CA SER A 108 16.19 7.26 2.31
C SER A 108 15.70 7.35 0.88
N ILE A 109 14.56 6.72 0.62
CA ILE A 109 13.79 6.88 -0.60
C ILE A 109 12.45 7.48 -0.23
N LYS A 110 12.05 8.55 -0.90
CA LYS A 110 10.75 9.18 -0.76
C LYS A 110 10.00 9.08 -2.07
N ILE A 111 8.80 8.51 -2.04
CA ILE A 111 7.86 8.45 -3.14
C ILE A 111 6.74 9.42 -2.81
N HIS A 112 6.50 10.44 -3.63
CA HIS A 112 5.54 11.50 -3.34
C HIS A 112 4.09 11.05 -3.49
N ASP A 113 3.82 10.21 -4.49
CA ASP A 113 2.53 9.56 -4.66
C ASP A 113 2.76 8.10 -5.04
N THR A 114 2.63 7.23 -4.04
CA THR A 114 2.94 5.80 -4.16
C THR A 114 1.96 5.08 -5.08
N TRP A 115 0.68 5.48 -5.05
CA TRP A 115 -0.40 4.76 -5.71
C TRP A 115 -0.57 5.13 -7.19
N PHE A 116 -0.24 6.35 -7.56
CA PHE A 116 -0.39 6.84 -8.94
C PHE A 116 0.95 7.08 -9.63
N GLY A 117 2.05 6.82 -8.91
CA GLY A 117 3.41 7.02 -9.36
C GLY A 117 3.71 8.50 -9.64
N ASP A 118 4.61 9.04 -8.87
CA ASP A 118 5.11 10.41 -9.00
C ASP A 118 6.62 10.38 -8.83
N VAL A 119 7.20 11.51 -8.54
CA VAL A 119 8.63 11.71 -8.35
C VAL A 119 9.15 10.84 -7.21
N ILE A 120 10.16 10.04 -7.51
CA ILE A 120 10.91 9.26 -6.52
C ILE A 120 12.22 9.99 -6.23
N LYS A 121 12.44 10.38 -4.96
CA LYS A 121 13.66 11.01 -4.50
C LYS A 121 14.46 10.04 -3.63
N LYS A 122 15.73 9.83 -4.00
CA LYS A 122 16.69 9.02 -3.25
C LYS A 122 17.73 9.94 -2.62
N ASN A 123 17.86 9.90 -1.30
CA ASN A 123 18.84 10.66 -0.55
C ASN A 123 19.92 9.73 -0.02
N ILE A 124 21.20 10.03 -0.29
CA ILE A 124 22.36 9.31 0.23
C ILE A 124 23.36 10.35 0.75
N GLY A 125 23.62 10.36 2.06
CA GLY A 125 24.37 11.44 2.70
C GLY A 125 23.74 12.79 2.38
N ASN A 126 24.53 13.74 1.85
CA ASN A 126 24.07 15.08 1.49
C ASN A 126 23.62 15.19 0.02
N LYS A 127 23.53 14.08 -0.72
CA LYS A 127 23.14 14.08 -2.14
C LYS A 127 21.73 13.58 -2.31
N THR A 128 20.97 14.31 -3.13
CA THR A 128 19.61 13.94 -3.57
C THR A 128 19.63 13.57 -5.04
N TYR A 129 19.08 12.43 -5.38
CA TYR A 129 18.87 11.96 -6.73
C TYR A 129 17.38 11.89 -6.98
N GLU A 130 16.95 12.38 -8.11
CA GLU A 130 15.58 12.26 -8.59
C GLU A 130 15.55 11.21 -9.68
N LEU A 131 14.66 10.22 -9.54
CA LEU A 131 14.47 9.18 -10.52
C LEU A 131 13.32 9.59 -11.42
N GLU A 132 13.57 9.59 -12.73
CA GLU A 132 12.55 9.86 -13.71
C GLU A 132 11.49 8.74 -13.72
N LYS A 133 10.26 9.16 -13.82
CA LYS A 133 9.12 8.28 -13.96
C LYS A 133 9.04 7.79 -15.40
N ARG A 134 8.98 6.48 -15.61
CA ARG A 134 8.35 5.93 -16.83
C ARG A 134 6.84 6.08 -16.63
N SER A 135 6.18 6.96 -17.38
CA SER A 135 4.75 7.15 -17.23
C SER A 135 4.00 6.54 -18.40
N TYR A 136 3.16 5.57 -18.09
CA TYR A 136 1.99 5.32 -18.91
C TYR A 136 0.93 6.39 -18.61
N THR A 137 0.09 6.66 -19.61
CA THR A 137 -1.03 7.60 -19.45
C THR A 137 -2.11 7.05 -18.51
N GLN A 138 -2.12 5.75 -18.29
CA GLN A 138 -3.07 5.02 -17.44
C GLN A 138 -2.33 4.12 -16.45
N VAL A 139 -2.68 4.20 -15.18
CA VAL A 139 -2.03 3.44 -14.09
C VAL A 139 -2.20 1.93 -14.29
N PHE A 140 -3.38 1.48 -14.68
CA PHE A 140 -3.69 0.06 -14.90
C PHE A 140 -2.99 -0.57 -16.12
N SER A 141 -2.33 0.21 -16.97
CA SER A 141 -1.58 -0.33 -18.10
C SER A 141 -0.45 -1.27 -17.67
N TYR A 142 0.16 -1.02 -16.51
CA TYR A 142 1.19 -1.89 -15.95
C TYR A 142 0.66 -3.29 -15.57
N GLU A 143 -0.57 -3.36 -15.05
CA GLU A 143 -1.21 -4.62 -14.71
C GLU A 143 -1.51 -5.42 -15.98
N VAL A 144 -2.07 -4.75 -17.00
CA VAL A 144 -2.37 -5.37 -18.30
C VAL A 144 -1.10 -5.88 -18.96
N GLU A 145 0.01 -5.12 -18.94
CA GLU A 145 1.29 -5.54 -19.50
C GLU A 145 1.85 -6.76 -18.77
N ASN A 146 1.89 -6.75 -17.45
CA ASN A 146 2.38 -7.87 -16.66
C ASN A 146 1.61 -9.16 -16.94
N ILE A 147 0.28 -9.07 -17.01
CA ILE A 147 -0.57 -10.22 -17.33
C ILE A 147 -0.30 -10.70 -18.77
N SER A 148 -0.21 -9.78 -19.71
CA SER A 148 0.06 -10.10 -21.12
C SER A 148 1.42 -10.77 -21.29
N GLU A 149 2.44 -10.32 -20.58
CA GLU A 149 3.77 -10.93 -20.57
C GLU A 149 3.71 -12.35 -19.97
N ALA A 150 3.03 -12.53 -18.83
CA ALA A 150 2.87 -13.84 -18.22
C ALA A 150 2.19 -14.83 -19.16
N LEU A 151 1.09 -14.43 -19.81
CA LEU A 151 0.35 -15.27 -20.76
C LEU A 151 1.20 -15.61 -22.00
N SER A 152 1.90 -14.63 -22.57
CA SER A 152 2.72 -14.83 -23.76
C SER A 152 3.91 -15.77 -23.52
N ASN A 153 4.41 -15.80 -22.29
CA ASN A 153 5.51 -16.68 -21.88
C ASN A 153 5.04 -17.97 -21.19
N ASN A 154 3.73 -18.26 -21.18
CA ASN A 154 3.14 -19.41 -20.50
C ASN A 154 3.54 -19.54 -19.01
N LEU A 155 3.69 -18.40 -18.32
CA LEU A 155 4.00 -18.38 -16.91
C LEU A 155 2.74 -18.69 -16.11
N LYS A 156 2.91 -19.37 -14.96
CA LYS A 156 1.79 -19.67 -14.03
C LYS A 156 1.40 -18.48 -13.16
N GLU A 157 2.30 -17.52 -13.00
CA GLU A 157 2.13 -16.32 -12.19
C GLU A 157 2.72 -15.11 -12.91
N VAL A 158 2.28 -13.92 -12.54
CA VAL A 158 2.84 -12.68 -13.04
C VAL A 158 4.29 -12.50 -12.55
N PRO A 159 5.22 -12.03 -13.41
CA PRO A 159 6.59 -11.78 -12.97
C PRO A 159 6.66 -10.59 -12.02
N SER A 160 7.64 -10.61 -11.10
CA SER A 160 7.95 -9.45 -10.26
C SER A 160 8.22 -8.19 -11.12
N PRO A 161 7.72 -7.02 -10.74
CA PRO A 161 7.09 -6.66 -9.45
C PRO A 161 5.59 -6.90 -9.34
N GLY A 162 4.98 -7.67 -10.24
CA GLY A 162 3.60 -8.11 -10.11
C GLY A 162 3.42 -8.95 -8.84
N MET A 163 2.24 -8.87 -8.25
CA MET A 163 1.92 -9.56 -7.01
C MET A 163 1.65 -11.05 -7.26
N SER A 164 2.43 -11.93 -6.66
CA SER A 164 2.26 -13.39 -6.74
C SER A 164 1.06 -13.87 -5.89
N LEU A 165 0.63 -15.13 -6.10
CA LEU A 165 -0.39 -15.75 -5.25
C LEU A 165 0.05 -15.84 -3.78
N GLU A 166 1.32 -16.14 -3.53
CA GLU A 166 1.87 -16.18 -2.18
C GLU A 166 1.78 -14.80 -1.50
N GLU A 167 2.19 -13.73 -2.20
CA GLU A 167 2.09 -12.37 -1.68
C GLU A 167 0.64 -11.93 -1.46
N THR A 168 -0.29 -12.38 -2.31
CA THR A 168 -1.73 -12.16 -2.13
C THR A 168 -2.22 -12.80 -0.84
N LEU A 169 -1.84 -14.05 -0.56
CA LEU A 169 -2.18 -14.74 0.69
C LEU A 169 -1.57 -14.06 1.91
N LEU A 170 -0.31 -13.64 1.83
CA LEU A 170 0.35 -12.89 2.91
C LEU A 170 -0.31 -11.54 3.16
N ASN A 171 -0.68 -10.83 2.11
CA ASN A 171 -1.40 -9.57 2.23
C ASN A 171 -2.76 -9.75 2.91
N THR A 172 -3.50 -10.80 2.51
CA THR A 172 -4.78 -11.14 3.14
C THR A 172 -4.60 -11.46 4.62
N LYS A 173 -3.55 -12.21 4.99
CA LYS A 173 -3.23 -12.50 6.39
C LYS A 173 -2.92 -11.24 7.20
N ILE A 174 -2.15 -10.29 6.64
CA ILE A 174 -1.90 -8.99 7.29
C ILE A 174 -3.22 -8.24 7.53
N LEU A 175 -4.09 -8.18 6.51
CA LEU A 175 -5.39 -7.51 6.64
C LEU A 175 -6.27 -8.18 7.69
N GLU A 176 -6.31 -9.52 7.72
CA GLU A 176 -7.08 -10.28 8.70
C GLU A 176 -6.58 -10.03 10.14
N GLU A 177 -5.28 -10.09 10.37
CA GLU A 177 -4.69 -9.80 11.69
C GLU A 177 -4.95 -8.33 12.10
N TRP A 178 -4.87 -7.38 11.16
CA TRP A 178 -5.15 -5.98 11.42
C TRP A 178 -6.64 -5.74 11.72
N PHE A 179 -7.52 -6.39 10.98
CA PHE A 179 -8.97 -6.27 11.12
C PHE A 179 -9.50 -6.89 12.41
N ASN A 180 -8.95 -8.04 12.82
CA ASN A 180 -9.46 -8.80 13.98
C ASN A 180 -8.85 -8.37 15.34
N ALA A 181 -7.85 -7.50 15.34
CA ALA A 181 -7.16 -7.06 16.56
C ALA A 181 -7.98 -6.11 17.47
#